data_7b639b38491d4b5b8172ea0c61c725a5
#
_entry.id   7b639b38491d4b5b8172ea0c61c725a5
#
_cell.length_a   1.000
_cell.length_b   1.000
_cell.length_c   1.000
_cell.angle_alpha   90.00
_cell.angle_beta   90.00
_cell.angle_gamma   90.00
#
_symmetry.space_group_name_H-M   'P 1'
#
loop_
_entity.id
_entity.type
_entity.pdbx_description
1 polymer ?
#
loop_
_entity_poly.entity_id
_entity_poly.type
_entity_poly.pdbx_seq_one_letter_code
_entity_poly.pdbx_strand_id
1 'polypeptide(L)'
;MDPFQPKDKGQRTPGDALDNNLSYAQTIGRTLEWICRNHPEWTPAAVEVRRAELSRWVWQQHGQQVAHGPFKGLRLMDGLQWGEADKGVMCLGLYEREVVDDILALPTRITHFIEIGAADGYYGIGLLLSGRFQRSTCFETEAQSRQILAHNARLNGVAARIRILGEAGPSFHEELDPRDLRDAVLLVDVEGREFDLLGEASFLALSDCVIYIELHDWVHPDGMQRLERLRRCCSATHT
;
A
#
# COMPACT_ATOMS: atom_id res chain seq x y z
N MET A 1 28.29 -19.77 2.00
CA MET A 1 29.08 -18.52 2.06
C MET A 1 28.11 -17.46 2.51
N ASP A 2 28.39 -16.80 3.60
CA ASP A 2 27.57 -15.70 4.15
C ASP A 2 27.61 -14.53 3.16
N PRO A 3 26.49 -14.12 2.56
CA PRO A 3 26.45 -13.02 1.61
C PRO A 3 26.68 -11.64 2.24
N PHE A 4 26.79 -11.56 3.56
CA PHE A 4 26.91 -10.32 4.31
C PHE A 4 28.31 -10.09 4.92
N GLN A 5 29.33 -10.86 4.54
CA GLN A 5 30.68 -10.50 4.98
C GLN A 5 31.15 -9.23 4.27
N PRO A 6 31.48 -8.16 5.02
CA PRO A 6 31.98 -6.92 4.42
C PRO A 6 33.31 -7.20 3.76
N LYS A 7 33.33 -7.04 2.44
CA LYS A 7 34.58 -7.00 1.69
C LYS A 7 35.32 -5.70 2.05
N ASP A 8 36.48 -5.90 2.57
CA ASP A 8 37.58 -4.94 2.74
C ASP A 8 37.28 -3.58 3.40
N LYS A 9 37.93 -3.34 4.55
CA LYS A 9 37.81 -2.14 5.41
C LYS A 9 38.49 -0.88 4.83
N GLY A 10 38.74 -0.81 3.54
CA GLY A 10 39.51 0.27 2.91
C GLY A 10 38.75 1.18 1.94
N GLN A 11 37.56 0.84 1.51
CA GLN A 11 36.79 1.65 0.58
C GLN A 11 35.79 2.55 1.33
N ARG A 12 35.97 3.86 1.18
CA ARG A 12 35.02 4.87 1.70
C ARG A 12 33.64 4.63 1.10
N THR A 13 32.65 4.48 1.96
CA THR A 13 31.23 4.41 1.55
C THR A 13 30.72 5.81 1.17
N PRO A 14 29.65 5.94 0.37
CA PRO A 14 29.04 7.23 0.06
C PRO A 14 28.60 8.02 1.30
N GLY A 15 28.35 7.33 2.44
CA GLY A 15 28.04 7.97 3.71
C GLY A 15 29.22 8.67 4.40
N ASP A 16 30.46 8.29 4.04
CA ASP A 16 31.68 8.87 4.64
C ASP A 16 32.04 10.26 4.07
N ALA A 17 31.31 10.70 3.04
CA ALA A 17 31.53 11.98 2.36
C ALA A 17 30.20 12.70 2.07
N LEU A 18 29.29 12.74 3.05
CA LEU A 18 28.13 13.61 2.99
C LEU A 18 28.64 15.06 3.06
N ASP A 19 28.86 15.64 1.87
CA ASP A 19 29.01 17.06 1.71
C ASP A 19 27.65 17.68 2.06
N ASN A 20 27.55 18.29 3.25
CA ASN A 20 26.34 18.89 3.80
C ASN A 20 25.75 20.02 2.93
N ASN A 21 26.40 20.35 1.81
CA ASN A 21 25.98 21.37 0.86
C ASN A 21 25.26 20.80 -0.37
N LEU A 22 25.06 19.47 -0.48
CA LEU A 22 24.35 18.88 -1.60
C LEU A 22 22.85 18.85 -1.37
N SER A 23 22.09 19.19 -2.39
CA SER A 23 20.64 18.91 -2.38
C SER A 23 20.40 17.40 -2.35
N TYR A 24 19.21 17.00 -1.88
CA TYR A 24 18.78 15.60 -1.85
C TYR A 24 18.94 14.90 -3.21
N ALA A 25 18.53 15.57 -4.30
CA ALA A 25 18.67 15.04 -5.66
C ALA A 25 20.13 14.83 -6.07
N GLN A 26 21.02 15.75 -5.69
CA GLN A 26 22.47 15.62 -5.96
C GLN A 26 23.09 14.48 -5.17
N THR A 27 22.66 14.28 -3.92
CA THR A 27 23.11 13.18 -3.07
C THR A 27 22.71 11.85 -3.67
N ILE A 28 21.44 11.70 -4.10
CA ILE A 28 20.95 10.50 -4.79
C ILE A 28 21.73 10.27 -6.08
N GLY A 29 21.89 11.29 -6.92
CA GLY A 29 22.64 11.18 -8.19
C GLY A 29 24.05 10.64 -7.97
N ARG A 30 24.81 11.22 -7.04
CA ARG A 30 26.17 10.77 -6.70
C ARG A 30 26.20 9.35 -6.14
N THR A 31 25.23 8.99 -5.31
CA THR A 31 25.11 7.63 -4.77
C THR A 31 24.85 6.63 -5.88
N LEU A 32 23.94 6.93 -6.80
CA LEU A 32 23.65 6.09 -7.95
C LEU A 32 24.87 5.94 -8.88
N GLU A 33 25.57 7.04 -9.19
CA GLU A 33 26.82 7.00 -9.96
C GLU A 33 27.89 6.12 -9.29
N TRP A 34 28.03 6.24 -7.97
CA TRP A 34 28.97 5.43 -7.22
C TRP A 34 28.59 3.96 -7.27
N ILE A 35 27.30 3.61 -7.07
CA ILE A 35 26.77 2.24 -7.18
C ILE A 35 27.04 1.69 -8.58
N CYS A 36 26.64 2.39 -9.63
CA CYS A 36 26.84 1.92 -11.00
C CYS A 36 28.31 1.69 -11.37
N ARG A 37 29.22 2.51 -10.81
CA ARG A 37 30.66 2.41 -11.06
C ARG A 37 31.33 1.28 -10.29
N ASN A 38 30.92 1.04 -9.04
CA ASN A 38 31.57 0.10 -8.14
C ASN A 38 30.86 -1.23 -8.03
N HIS A 39 29.58 -1.27 -8.43
CA HIS A 39 28.70 -2.42 -8.39
C HIS A 39 27.92 -2.56 -9.69
N PRO A 40 28.59 -2.81 -10.83
CA PRO A 40 27.92 -2.93 -12.12
C PRO A 40 26.90 -4.08 -12.16
N GLU A 41 27.02 -5.05 -11.24
CA GLU A 41 26.03 -6.10 -11.02
C GLU A 41 24.72 -5.61 -10.39
N TRP A 42 24.65 -4.38 -9.87
CA TRP A 42 23.48 -3.79 -9.25
C TRP A 42 22.71 -2.92 -10.25
N THR A 43 22.38 -3.49 -11.39
CA THR A 43 21.42 -2.83 -12.29
C THR A 43 20.05 -2.77 -11.63
N PRO A 44 19.15 -1.83 -12.00
CA PRO A 44 17.80 -1.79 -11.49
C PRO A 44 17.09 -3.14 -11.55
N ALA A 45 17.24 -3.88 -12.66
CA ALA A 45 16.67 -5.21 -12.80
C ALA A 45 17.28 -6.23 -11.81
N ALA A 46 18.60 -6.20 -11.60
CA ALA A 46 19.25 -7.08 -10.63
C ALA A 46 18.85 -6.75 -9.20
N VAL A 47 18.66 -5.47 -8.88
CA VAL A 47 18.15 -5.03 -7.57
C VAL A 47 16.74 -5.54 -7.33
N GLU A 48 15.85 -5.43 -8.32
CA GLU A 48 14.47 -5.93 -8.18
C GLU A 48 14.42 -7.45 -8.02
N VAL A 49 15.20 -8.20 -8.80
CA VAL A 49 15.31 -9.65 -8.62
C VAL A 49 15.78 -9.99 -7.20
N ARG A 50 16.82 -9.29 -6.73
CA ARG A 50 17.36 -9.53 -5.39
C ARG A 50 16.40 -9.14 -4.29
N ARG A 51 15.66 -8.06 -4.47
CA ARG A 51 14.60 -7.61 -3.57
C ARG A 51 13.52 -8.68 -3.45
N ALA A 52 13.04 -9.21 -4.56
CA ALA A 52 12.04 -10.28 -4.58
C ALA A 52 12.54 -11.57 -3.91
N GLU A 53 13.81 -11.98 -4.16
CA GLU A 53 14.42 -13.16 -3.53
C GLU A 53 14.50 -12.99 -1.99
N LEU A 54 15.00 -11.86 -1.51
CA LEU A 54 15.11 -11.56 -0.09
C LEU A 54 13.74 -11.48 0.58
N SER A 55 12.79 -10.83 -0.08
CA SER A 55 11.41 -10.71 0.38
C SER A 55 10.77 -12.09 0.57
N ARG A 56 10.90 -12.96 -0.44
CA ARG A 56 10.39 -14.34 -0.37
C ARG A 56 11.07 -15.13 0.75
N TRP A 57 12.38 -15.00 0.90
CA TRP A 57 13.11 -15.66 1.96
C TRP A 57 12.63 -15.21 3.35
N VAL A 58 12.51 -13.91 3.58
CA VAL A 58 11.99 -13.35 4.85
C VAL A 58 10.59 -13.90 5.14
N TRP A 59 9.70 -13.85 4.14
CA TRP A 59 8.32 -14.34 4.25
C TRP A 59 8.26 -15.81 4.67
N GLN A 60 9.07 -16.66 4.04
CA GLN A 60 9.16 -18.09 4.35
C GLN A 60 9.71 -18.34 5.77
N GLN A 61 10.76 -17.60 6.18
CA GLN A 61 11.34 -17.76 7.52
C GLN A 61 10.35 -17.45 8.64
N HIS A 62 9.36 -16.61 8.38
CA HIS A 62 8.32 -16.23 9.33
C HIS A 62 7.01 -17.01 9.15
N GLY A 63 7.02 -18.13 8.43
CA GLY A 63 5.85 -19.01 8.28
C GLY A 63 4.70 -18.36 7.50
N GLN A 64 5.02 -17.50 6.55
CA GLN A 64 4.06 -16.84 5.65
C GLN A 64 3.03 -15.99 6.39
N GLN A 65 3.49 -15.26 7.38
CA GLN A 65 2.67 -14.33 8.15
C GLN A 65 3.44 -13.06 8.50
N VAL A 66 2.70 -11.99 8.74
CA VAL A 66 3.26 -10.74 9.26
C VAL A 66 3.78 -10.96 10.67
N ALA A 67 5.09 -10.78 10.87
CA ALA A 67 5.77 -11.07 12.13
C ALA A 67 5.77 -9.88 13.10
N HIS A 68 5.73 -8.66 12.56
CA HIS A 68 5.87 -7.43 13.31
C HIS A 68 4.81 -6.39 12.92
N GLY A 69 4.74 -5.30 13.68
CA GLY A 69 3.86 -4.17 13.40
C GLY A 69 2.38 -4.40 13.74
N PRO A 70 1.52 -3.48 13.28
CA PRO A 70 0.09 -3.48 13.64
C PRO A 70 -0.68 -4.71 13.14
N PHE A 71 -0.26 -5.30 12.02
CA PHE A 71 -0.90 -6.45 11.42
C PHE A 71 -0.23 -7.78 11.79
N LYS A 72 0.54 -7.79 12.89
CA LYS A 72 1.18 -9.01 13.37
C LYS A 72 0.20 -10.17 13.46
N GLY A 73 0.57 -11.28 12.84
CA GLY A 73 -0.24 -12.50 12.79
C GLY A 73 -1.11 -12.61 11.53
N LEU A 74 -1.19 -11.56 10.69
CA LEU A 74 -1.87 -11.61 9.40
C LEU A 74 -1.21 -12.68 8.51
N ARG A 75 -2.02 -13.61 8.02
CA ARG A 75 -1.60 -14.68 7.12
C ARG A 75 -2.15 -14.41 5.73
N LEU A 76 -1.26 -14.42 4.75
CA LEU A 76 -1.61 -14.21 3.34
C LEU A 76 -1.17 -15.43 2.54
N MET A 77 -2.01 -15.85 1.61
CA MET A 77 -1.71 -16.96 0.72
C MET A 77 -0.59 -16.56 -0.25
N ASP A 78 0.33 -17.49 -0.53
CA ASP A 78 1.30 -17.32 -1.61
C ASP A 78 0.63 -17.44 -2.98
N GLY A 79 1.21 -16.79 -3.98
CA GLY A 79 0.81 -16.98 -5.39
C GLY A 79 0.10 -15.80 -6.03
N LEU A 80 0.04 -14.63 -5.39
CA LEU A 80 -0.27 -13.40 -6.12
C LEU A 80 0.95 -12.94 -6.92
N GLN A 81 0.70 -12.45 -8.12
CA GLN A 81 1.74 -11.81 -8.95
C GLN A 81 2.12 -10.42 -8.40
N TRP A 82 1.23 -9.81 -7.61
CA TRP A 82 1.45 -8.55 -6.90
C TRP A 82 2.20 -8.76 -5.60
N GLY A 83 3.16 -7.90 -5.31
CA GLY A 83 3.74 -7.79 -3.98
C GLY A 83 4.75 -8.87 -3.60
N GLU A 84 5.26 -9.72 -4.51
CA GLU A 84 6.35 -10.66 -4.17
C GLU A 84 7.56 -9.93 -3.58
N ALA A 85 7.89 -8.76 -4.12
CA ALA A 85 8.97 -7.92 -3.62
C ALA A 85 8.61 -7.23 -2.29
N ASP A 86 7.34 -7.08 -1.97
CA ASP A 86 6.84 -6.35 -0.80
C ASP A 86 6.50 -7.26 0.38
N LYS A 87 6.31 -8.56 0.17
CA LYS A 87 6.02 -9.52 1.24
C LYS A 87 7.00 -9.49 2.41
N GLY A 88 8.29 -9.26 2.13
CA GLY A 88 9.30 -9.08 3.17
C GLY A 88 9.07 -7.83 4.00
N VAL A 89 8.73 -6.73 3.37
CA VAL A 89 8.42 -5.46 4.03
C VAL A 89 7.11 -5.58 4.81
N MET A 90 6.08 -6.23 4.23
CA MET A 90 4.83 -6.58 4.93
C MET A 90 5.11 -7.46 6.15
N CYS A 91 5.94 -8.49 6.01
CA CYS A 91 6.33 -9.39 7.10
C CYS A 91 6.94 -8.63 8.27
N LEU A 92 7.78 -7.64 7.99
CA LEU A 92 8.42 -6.77 8.98
C LEU A 92 7.48 -5.70 9.55
N GLY A 93 6.26 -5.55 9.02
CA GLY A 93 5.29 -4.53 9.41
C GLY A 93 5.72 -3.11 9.04
N LEU A 94 6.46 -2.98 7.92
CA LEU A 94 7.00 -1.73 7.41
C LEU A 94 6.33 -1.26 6.11
N TYR A 95 5.51 -2.13 5.49
CA TYR A 95 4.81 -1.78 4.26
C TYR A 95 3.82 -0.66 4.54
N GLU A 96 4.00 0.46 3.86
CA GLU A 96 3.19 1.69 3.99
C GLU A 96 2.83 2.02 5.45
N ARG A 97 3.81 1.87 6.31
CA ARG A 97 3.64 1.92 7.76
C ARG A 97 3.06 3.24 8.24
N GLU A 98 3.42 4.35 7.61
CA GLU A 98 2.92 5.69 7.91
C GLU A 98 1.41 5.80 7.63
N VAL A 99 0.92 5.22 6.53
CA VAL A 99 -0.51 5.19 6.19
C VAL A 99 -1.28 4.33 7.20
N VAL A 100 -0.73 3.14 7.52
CA VAL A 100 -1.32 2.25 8.52
C VAL A 100 -1.43 2.92 9.88
N ASP A 101 -0.35 3.56 10.35
CA ASP A 101 -0.32 4.22 11.66
C ASP A 101 -1.31 5.40 11.71
N ASP A 102 -1.44 6.16 10.63
CA ASP A 102 -2.38 7.29 10.55
C ASP A 102 -3.83 6.80 10.56
N ILE A 103 -4.16 5.76 9.78
CA ILE A 103 -5.48 5.11 9.80
C ILE A 103 -5.83 4.58 11.20
N LEU A 104 -4.88 3.96 11.88
CA LEU A 104 -5.09 3.44 13.23
C LEU A 104 -5.29 4.53 14.28
N ALA A 105 -4.72 5.72 14.05
CA ALA A 105 -4.87 6.88 14.94
C ALA A 105 -6.19 7.64 14.76
N LEU A 106 -6.99 7.33 13.74
CA LEU A 106 -8.29 7.97 13.51
C LEU A 106 -9.21 7.85 14.74
N PRO A 107 -10.19 8.77 14.91
CA PRO A 107 -11.15 8.72 16.02
C PRO A 107 -11.86 7.36 16.13
N THR A 108 -12.04 6.85 17.34
CA THR A 108 -12.59 5.50 17.62
C THR A 108 -14.02 5.29 17.13
N ARG A 109 -14.75 6.36 16.83
CA ARG A 109 -16.08 6.27 16.19
C ARG A 109 -16.01 5.71 14.76
N ILE A 110 -14.87 5.91 14.05
CA ILE A 110 -14.66 5.38 12.71
C ILE A 110 -14.39 3.88 12.84
N THR A 111 -15.37 3.06 12.47
CA THR A 111 -15.35 1.60 12.69
C THR A 111 -15.45 0.78 11.42
N HIS A 112 -15.65 1.42 10.27
CA HIS A 112 -15.74 0.80 8.97
C HIS A 112 -14.57 1.23 8.08
N PHE A 113 -13.85 0.26 7.55
CA PHE A 113 -12.80 0.45 6.56
C PHE A 113 -13.33 0.08 5.17
N ILE A 114 -13.16 0.97 4.21
CA ILE A 114 -13.53 0.75 2.81
C ILE A 114 -12.25 0.85 1.99
N GLU A 115 -12.04 -0.08 1.08
CA GLU A 115 -10.86 -0.16 0.24
C GLU A 115 -11.25 -0.35 -1.22
N ILE A 116 -10.66 0.41 -2.11
CA ILE A 116 -10.77 0.26 -3.56
C ILE A 116 -9.38 -0.07 -4.09
N GLY A 117 -9.22 -1.29 -4.64
CA GLY A 117 -7.95 -1.88 -5.01
C GLY A 117 -7.41 -2.81 -3.92
N ALA A 118 -8.27 -3.70 -3.41
CA ALA A 118 -7.95 -4.46 -2.19
C ALA A 118 -6.97 -5.63 -2.39
N ALA A 119 -6.62 -5.97 -3.60
CA ALA A 119 -5.66 -7.04 -3.94
C ALA A 119 -5.87 -8.33 -3.11
N ASP A 120 -4.92 -8.72 -2.27
CA ASP A 120 -4.97 -9.91 -1.41
C ASP A 120 -5.54 -9.64 -0.01
N GLY A 121 -5.87 -8.38 0.30
CA GLY A 121 -6.51 -7.95 1.54
C GLY A 121 -5.55 -7.56 2.66
N TYR A 122 -4.33 -7.15 2.35
CA TYR A 122 -3.37 -6.72 3.37
C TYR A 122 -3.97 -5.68 4.33
N TYR A 123 -4.56 -4.61 3.79
CA TYR A 123 -5.23 -3.60 4.60
C TYR A 123 -6.57 -4.08 5.15
N GLY A 124 -7.47 -4.53 4.28
CA GLY A 124 -8.84 -4.88 4.66
C GLY A 124 -8.91 -5.93 5.76
N ILE A 125 -8.03 -6.95 5.72
CA ILE A 125 -7.93 -8.00 6.73
C ILE A 125 -7.08 -7.54 7.92
N GLY A 126 -5.93 -6.89 7.66
CA GLY A 126 -5.00 -6.44 8.68
C GLY A 126 -5.64 -5.48 9.69
N LEU A 127 -6.41 -4.51 9.20
CA LEU A 127 -7.14 -3.56 10.02
C LEU A 127 -8.24 -4.23 10.87
N LEU A 128 -8.88 -5.29 10.36
CA LEU A 128 -9.82 -6.10 11.15
C LEU A 128 -9.11 -6.89 12.25
N LEU A 129 -7.91 -7.44 11.98
CA LEU A 129 -7.10 -8.19 12.95
C LEU A 129 -6.54 -7.29 14.04
N SER A 130 -6.20 -6.04 13.72
CA SER A 130 -5.75 -5.07 14.72
C SER A 130 -6.80 -4.80 15.81
N GLY A 131 -8.07 -5.19 15.56
CA GLY A 131 -9.20 -4.93 16.45
C GLY A 131 -9.72 -3.49 16.41
N ARG A 132 -9.10 -2.62 15.59
CA ARG A 132 -9.48 -1.21 15.49
C ARG A 132 -10.76 -1.01 14.68
N PHE A 133 -10.97 -1.84 13.66
CA PHE A 133 -12.14 -1.78 12.79
C PHE A 133 -13.08 -2.97 13.03
N GLN A 134 -14.38 -2.74 12.93
CA GLN A 134 -15.40 -3.77 13.13
C GLN A 134 -15.74 -4.50 11.83
N ARG A 135 -15.69 -3.79 10.70
CA ARG A 135 -16.01 -4.32 9.38
C ARG A 135 -15.15 -3.68 8.31
N SER A 136 -15.03 -4.38 7.19
CA SER A 136 -14.35 -3.90 6.00
C SER A 136 -15.19 -4.17 4.76
N THR A 137 -15.15 -3.26 3.77
CA THR A 137 -15.69 -3.45 2.42
C THR A 137 -14.58 -3.25 1.42
N CYS A 138 -14.30 -4.27 0.63
CA CYS A 138 -13.18 -4.30 -0.30
C CYS A 138 -13.70 -4.42 -1.73
N PHE A 139 -13.34 -3.46 -2.58
CA PHE A 139 -13.54 -3.55 -4.02
C PHE A 139 -12.26 -4.05 -4.67
N GLU A 140 -12.39 -5.03 -5.54
CA GLU A 140 -11.25 -5.60 -6.27
C GLU A 140 -11.71 -6.03 -7.67
N THR A 141 -11.01 -5.56 -8.69
CA THR A 141 -11.38 -5.78 -10.10
C THR A 141 -11.13 -7.22 -10.53
N GLU A 142 -9.98 -7.79 -10.13
CA GLU A 142 -9.56 -9.10 -10.59
C GLU A 142 -10.27 -10.22 -9.85
N ALA A 143 -10.96 -11.11 -10.59
CA ALA A 143 -11.70 -12.22 -10.01
C ALA A 143 -10.82 -13.19 -9.22
N GLN A 144 -9.58 -13.40 -9.65
CA GLN A 144 -8.62 -14.23 -8.95
C GLN A 144 -8.20 -13.59 -7.62
N SER A 145 -7.92 -12.28 -7.61
CA SER A 145 -7.58 -11.53 -6.40
C SER A 145 -8.73 -11.56 -5.39
N ARG A 146 -9.99 -11.41 -5.83
CA ARG A 146 -11.16 -11.58 -4.95
C ARG A 146 -11.25 -12.97 -4.32
N GLN A 147 -10.91 -14.04 -5.06
CA GLN A 147 -10.88 -15.39 -4.50
C GLN A 147 -9.80 -15.55 -3.44
N ILE A 148 -8.63 -14.99 -3.68
CA ILE A 148 -7.51 -14.99 -2.74
C ILE A 148 -7.85 -14.17 -1.50
N LEU A 149 -8.40 -12.97 -1.67
CA LEU A 149 -8.88 -12.13 -0.58
C LEU A 149 -9.92 -12.88 0.29
N ALA A 150 -10.89 -13.55 -0.35
CA ALA A 150 -11.88 -14.36 0.36
C ALA A 150 -11.24 -15.56 1.09
N HIS A 151 -10.23 -16.17 0.50
CA HIS A 151 -9.45 -17.23 1.16
C HIS A 151 -8.69 -16.68 2.38
N ASN A 152 -7.97 -15.57 2.20
CA ASN A 152 -7.21 -14.93 3.26
C ASN A 152 -8.11 -14.47 4.41
N ALA A 153 -9.30 -13.94 4.11
CA ALA A 153 -10.30 -13.58 5.13
C ALA A 153 -10.74 -14.78 5.98
N ARG A 154 -10.95 -15.94 5.35
CA ARG A 154 -11.25 -17.20 6.08
C ARG A 154 -10.05 -17.67 6.91
N LEU A 155 -8.86 -17.66 6.30
CA LEU A 155 -7.60 -18.06 6.95
C LEU A 155 -7.32 -17.28 8.25
N ASN A 156 -7.75 -16.02 8.28
CA ASN A 156 -7.58 -15.10 9.41
C ASN A 156 -8.83 -15.00 10.31
N GLY A 157 -9.89 -15.77 10.03
CA GLY A 157 -11.09 -15.80 10.87
C GLY A 157 -11.95 -14.52 10.81
N VAL A 158 -11.79 -13.69 9.78
CA VAL A 158 -12.50 -12.40 9.64
C VAL A 158 -13.55 -12.39 8.53
N ALA A 159 -13.81 -13.52 7.88
CA ALA A 159 -14.70 -13.61 6.73
C ALA A 159 -16.12 -13.05 6.98
N ALA A 160 -16.63 -13.14 8.21
CA ALA A 160 -17.94 -12.60 8.57
C ALA A 160 -17.97 -11.07 8.70
N ARG A 161 -16.80 -10.43 8.73
CA ARG A 161 -16.64 -8.98 8.92
C ARG A 161 -16.17 -8.25 7.67
N ILE A 162 -15.92 -8.97 6.57
CA ILE A 162 -15.43 -8.41 5.31
C ILE A 162 -16.46 -8.67 4.19
N ARG A 163 -16.80 -7.62 3.46
CA ARG A 163 -17.60 -7.67 2.25
C ARG A 163 -16.68 -7.47 1.06
N ILE A 164 -16.70 -8.39 0.10
CA ILE A 164 -15.87 -8.35 -1.10
C ILE A 164 -16.78 -8.07 -2.29
N LEU A 165 -16.47 -7.00 -3.01
CA LEU A 165 -17.20 -6.53 -4.18
C LEU A 165 -16.32 -6.63 -5.43
N GLY A 166 -16.95 -6.43 -6.59
CA GLY A 166 -16.28 -6.39 -7.88
C GLY A 166 -15.53 -5.07 -8.12
N GLU A 167 -15.37 -4.73 -9.39
CA GLU A 167 -14.78 -3.47 -9.82
C GLU A 167 -15.61 -2.28 -9.30
N ALA A 168 -14.93 -1.30 -8.68
CA ALA A 168 -15.54 -0.02 -8.38
C ALA A 168 -15.66 0.84 -9.64
N GLY A 169 -16.88 1.29 -9.97
CA GLY A 169 -17.11 2.31 -10.99
C GLY A 169 -17.25 3.71 -10.38
N PRO A 170 -17.47 4.76 -11.20
CA PRO A 170 -17.66 6.14 -10.71
C PRO A 170 -18.82 6.30 -9.71
N SER A 171 -19.79 5.39 -9.74
CA SER A 171 -20.93 5.35 -8.80
C SER A 171 -20.76 4.31 -7.69
N PHE A 172 -19.55 3.87 -7.39
CA PHE A 172 -19.31 2.82 -6.36
C PHE A 172 -19.94 3.14 -5.01
N HIS A 173 -20.08 4.42 -4.67
CA HIS A 173 -20.71 4.88 -3.44
C HIS A 173 -22.19 4.50 -3.33
N GLU A 174 -22.89 4.24 -4.45
CA GLU A 174 -24.27 3.77 -4.48
C GLU A 174 -24.39 2.29 -4.06
N GLU A 175 -23.30 1.52 -4.11
CA GLU A 175 -23.23 0.15 -3.62
C GLU A 175 -23.07 0.05 -2.09
N LEU A 176 -22.81 1.19 -1.43
CA LEU A 176 -22.59 1.31 0.00
C LEU A 176 -23.87 1.82 0.68
N ASP A 177 -24.17 1.29 1.87
CA ASP A 177 -25.26 1.87 2.68
C ASP A 177 -24.82 3.26 3.17
N PRO A 178 -25.61 4.33 2.97
CA PRO A 178 -25.27 5.67 3.44
C PRO A 178 -24.98 5.74 4.95
N ARG A 179 -25.55 4.80 5.75
CA ARG A 179 -25.26 4.69 7.18
C ARG A 179 -23.85 4.18 7.44
N ASP A 180 -23.29 3.44 6.48
CA ASP A 180 -21.95 2.87 6.57
C ASP A 180 -20.86 3.92 6.28
N LEU A 181 -21.22 5.05 5.66
CA LEU A 181 -20.30 6.10 5.28
C LEU A 181 -19.97 7.07 6.43
N ARG A 182 -20.87 7.27 7.39
CA ARG A 182 -20.68 8.25 8.47
C ARG A 182 -19.50 7.98 9.40
N ASP A 183 -19.21 6.70 9.63
CA ASP A 183 -18.15 6.25 10.52
C ASP A 183 -17.14 5.40 9.74
N ALA A 184 -16.84 5.81 8.51
CA ALA A 184 -15.97 5.12 7.60
C ALA A 184 -14.69 5.90 7.29
N VAL A 185 -13.67 5.13 6.95
CA VAL A 185 -12.48 5.60 6.24
C VAL A 185 -12.40 4.86 4.91
N LEU A 186 -12.11 5.58 3.85
CA LEU A 186 -11.90 5.05 2.50
C LEU A 186 -10.42 5.16 2.13
N LEU A 187 -9.83 4.06 1.68
CA LEU A 187 -8.54 4.02 1.00
C LEU A 187 -8.76 3.71 -0.48
N VAL A 188 -8.17 4.51 -1.35
CA VAL A 188 -8.21 4.33 -2.81
C VAL A 188 -6.79 4.17 -3.32
N ASP A 189 -6.48 2.97 -3.82
CA ASP A 189 -5.23 2.62 -4.48
C ASP A 189 -5.55 1.77 -5.71
N VAL A 190 -5.54 2.39 -6.89
CA VAL A 190 -6.06 1.81 -8.14
C VAL A 190 -5.20 2.11 -9.37
N GLU A 191 -3.93 2.36 -9.14
CA GLU A 191 -2.91 2.42 -10.19
C GLU A 191 -3.25 3.39 -11.35
N GLY A 192 -3.74 4.59 -10.98
CA GLY A 192 -4.04 5.66 -11.94
C GLY A 192 -5.52 5.82 -12.30
N ARG A 193 -6.41 4.96 -11.81
CA ARG A 193 -7.86 5.09 -12.05
C ARG A 193 -8.59 5.96 -11.03
N GLU A 194 -7.91 6.44 -9.99
CA GLU A 194 -8.47 7.31 -8.95
C GLU A 194 -9.11 8.58 -9.53
N PHE A 195 -8.56 9.10 -10.62
CA PHE A 195 -9.08 10.29 -11.31
C PHE A 195 -10.39 10.05 -12.09
N ASP A 196 -10.67 8.80 -12.44
CA ASP A 196 -11.90 8.41 -13.11
C ASP A 196 -13.00 8.00 -12.10
N LEU A 197 -12.59 7.53 -10.92
CA LEU A 197 -13.49 7.07 -9.86
C LEU A 197 -13.99 8.23 -8.98
N LEU A 198 -13.11 9.20 -8.71
CA LEU A 198 -13.38 10.27 -7.76
C LEU A 198 -13.74 11.57 -8.47
N GLY A 199 -15.00 11.95 -8.38
CA GLY A 199 -15.55 13.19 -8.90
C GLY A 199 -16.46 13.89 -7.90
N GLU A 200 -17.12 14.96 -8.32
CA GLU A 200 -18.00 15.75 -7.43
C GLU A 200 -19.07 14.90 -6.73
N ALA A 201 -19.71 13.98 -7.48
CA ALA A 201 -20.76 13.13 -6.91
C ALA A 201 -20.24 12.18 -5.84
N SER A 202 -19.09 11.54 -6.07
CA SER A 202 -18.49 10.64 -5.07
C SER A 202 -18.02 11.42 -3.84
N PHE A 203 -17.35 12.57 -3.99
CA PHE A 203 -16.94 13.39 -2.85
C PHE A 203 -18.15 13.91 -2.03
N LEU A 204 -19.24 14.29 -2.71
CA LEU A 204 -20.46 14.69 -2.01
C LEU A 204 -21.07 13.54 -1.19
N ALA A 205 -21.15 12.35 -1.78
CA ALA A 205 -21.65 11.15 -1.09
C ALA A 205 -20.75 10.74 0.09
N LEU A 206 -19.46 10.97 -0.02
CA LEU A 206 -18.42 10.60 0.95
C LEU A 206 -18.06 11.73 1.92
N SER A 207 -18.86 12.81 1.97
CA SER A 207 -18.55 14.03 2.77
C SER A 207 -18.33 13.78 4.27
N ASP A 208 -18.87 12.69 4.80
CA ASP A 208 -18.68 12.26 6.20
C ASP A 208 -17.55 11.22 6.38
N CYS A 209 -16.86 10.84 5.29
CA CYS A 209 -15.76 9.88 5.32
C CYS A 209 -14.41 10.57 5.48
N VAL A 210 -13.46 9.89 6.11
CA VAL A 210 -12.03 10.21 5.93
C VAL A 210 -11.56 9.49 4.68
N ILE A 211 -10.82 10.17 3.79
CA ILE A 211 -10.41 9.60 2.51
C ILE A 211 -8.89 9.67 2.38
N TYR A 212 -8.28 8.54 2.11
CA TYR A 212 -6.88 8.39 1.69
C TYR A 212 -6.86 8.01 0.21
N ILE A 213 -6.02 8.67 -0.57
CA ILE A 213 -5.89 8.41 -2.00
C ILE A 213 -4.40 8.28 -2.32
N GLU A 214 -3.99 7.12 -2.82
CA GLU A 214 -2.71 6.98 -3.46
C GLU A 214 -2.81 7.58 -4.86
N LEU A 215 -1.91 8.52 -5.17
CA LEU A 215 -1.96 9.27 -6.40
C LEU A 215 -0.95 8.72 -7.40
N HIS A 216 -1.42 8.38 -8.59
CA HIS A 216 -0.61 7.86 -9.70
C HIS A 216 -0.67 8.81 -10.91
N ASP A 217 -0.53 10.12 -10.66
CA ASP A 217 -0.61 11.13 -11.70
C ASP A 217 0.46 10.96 -12.79
N TRP A 218 1.60 10.38 -12.45
CA TRP A 218 2.69 10.09 -13.41
C TRP A 218 2.35 9.04 -14.48
N VAL A 219 1.32 8.22 -14.30
CA VAL A 219 0.90 7.25 -15.33
C VAL A 219 0.12 7.90 -16.47
N HIS A 220 -0.31 9.15 -16.29
CA HIS A 220 -1.09 9.89 -17.28
C HIS A 220 -0.28 11.03 -17.91
N PRO A 221 -0.34 11.21 -19.24
CA PRO A 221 0.30 12.37 -19.89
C PRO A 221 -0.21 13.72 -19.39
N ASP A 222 -1.46 13.77 -18.92
CA ASP A 222 -2.16 14.95 -18.37
C ASP A 222 -2.33 14.88 -16.85
N GLY A 223 -1.49 14.11 -16.15
CA GLY A 223 -1.64 13.79 -14.73
C GLY A 223 -1.77 15.00 -13.82
N MET A 224 -0.95 16.05 -14.02
CA MET A 224 -1.05 17.29 -13.26
C MET A 224 -2.42 17.98 -13.41
N GLN A 225 -3.03 17.92 -14.60
CA GLN A 225 -4.36 18.51 -14.84
C GLN A 225 -5.44 17.68 -14.14
N ARG A 226 -5.31 16.35 -14.16
CA ARG A 226 -6.19 15.42 -13.43
C ARG A 226 -6.10 15.64 -11.94
N LEU A 227 -4.90 15.77 -11.39
CA LEU A 227 -4.66 16.07 -9.98
C LEU A 227 -5.32 17.40 -9.56
N GLU A 228 -5.16 18.45 -10.36
CA GLU A 228 -5.78 19.74 -10.07
C GLU A 228 -7.32 19.68 -10.12
N ARG A 229 -7.89 18.89 -11.05
CA ARG A 229 -9.33 18.63 -11.09
C ARG A 229 -9.79 17.88 -9.85
N LEU A 230 -9.08 16.82 -9.44
CA LEU A 230 -9.39 16.03 -8.25
C LEU A 230 -9.39 16.92 -7.00
N ARG A 231 -8.35 17.75 -6.82
CA ARG A 231 -8.27 18.72 -5.71
C ARG A 231 -9.46 19.66 -5.66
N ARG A 232 -9.89 20.18 -6.80
CA ARG A 232 -11.07 21.06 -6.86
C ARG A 232 -12.35 20.34 -6.44
N CYS A 233 -12.54 19.10 -6.91
CA CYS A 233 -13.70 18.31 -6.51
C CYS A 233 -13.68 18.01 -5.00
N CYS A 234 -12.51 17.63 -4.47
CA CYS A 234 -12.33 17.32 -3.06
C CYS A 234 -12.57 18.54 -2.16
N SER A 235 -12.01 19.70 -2.50
CA SER A 235 -12.07 20.92 -1.67
C SER A 235 -13.47 21.48 -1.47
N ALA A 236 -14.47 21.03 -2.22
CA ALA A 236 -15.86 21.42 -2.03
C ALA A 236 -16.52 20.76 -0.81
N THR A 237 -15.99 19.64 -0.35
CA THR A 237 -16.60 18.79 0.70
C THR A 237 -15.62 18.39 1.80
N HIS A 238 -14.32 18.35 1.50
CA HIS A 238 -13.24 17.91 2.41
C HIS A 238 -12.20 19.04 2.56
N THR A 239 -11.80 19.31 3.79
CA THR A 239 -10.82 20.37 4.16
C THR A 239 -9.65 19.74 4.92
#